data_37f1163921b625dd3735ba814e934d26
#
_entry.id   37f1163921b625dd3735ba814e934d26
#
_cell.length_a   1.000
_cell.length_b   1.000
_cell.length_c   1.000
_cell.angle_alpha   90.00
_cell.angle_beta   90.00
_cell.angle_gamma   90.00
#
_symmetry.space_group_name_H-M   'P 1'
#
loop_
_entity.id
_entity.type
_entity.pdbx_description
1 polymer ?
#
loop_
_entity_poly.entity_id
_entity_poly.type
_entity_poly.pdbx_seq_one_letter_code
_entity_poly.pdbx_strand_id
1 'polypeptide(L)'
;MKITARPDSRLRGESVFYRQALSVCLFLAASVSLAVGRDLALVSNKANAVSTITFPDLVKVSKGQTNRWPDGKSVTLIMRSPSTPEMKLFLERVYEVPESQVKEIIASANHGRMGHPAVMIVDSDEELVNKVASIPGAIGVVDVYAINSSVAVVKLAGKLPLEPGYLLHGN
;
A
#
# COMPACT_ATOMS: atom_id res chain seq x y z
N MET A 1 39.88 -35.94 -66.89
CA MET A 1 39.81 -36.27 -65.46
C MET A 1 39.29 -35.02 -64.75
N LYS A 2 37.98 -34.99 -64.47
CA LYS A 2 37.29 -33.83 -63.81
C LYS A 2 37.05 -34.18 -62.38
N ILE A 3 37.68 -33.44 -61.45
CA ILE A 3 37.49 -33.56 -60.02
C ILE A 3 36.41 -32.54 -59.66
N THR A 4 35.23 -33.02 -59.30
CA THR A 4 34.11 -32.22 -58.76
C THR A 4 34.24 -32.15 -57.24
N ALA A 5 34.54 -30.95 -56.74
CA ALA A 5 34.51 -30.68 -55.29
C ALA A 5 33.06 -30.54 -54.80
N ARG A 6 32.69 -31.30 -53.79
CA ARG A 6 31.42 -31.14 -53.07
C ARG A 6 31.51 -29.95 -52.11
N PRO A 7 30.50 -29.07 -52.05
CA PRO A 7 30.43 -28.02 -50.99
C PRO A 7 30.01 -28.63 -49.66
N ASP A 8 30.76 -28.29 -48.63
CA ASP A 8 30.58 -28.71 -47.24
C ASP A 8 29.38 -28.01 -46.64
N SER A 9 28.36 -28.81 -46.24
CA SER A 9 27.06 -28.35 -45.77
C SER A 9 27.01 -28.10 -44.26
N ARG A 10 28.15 -27.93 -43.57
CA ARG A 10 28.21 -27.89 -42.09
C ARG A 10 28.18 -26.49 -41.44
N LEU A 11 28.15 -25.41 -42.22
CA LEU A 11 28.24 -24.05 -41.66
C LEU A 11 26.91 -23.26 -41.61
N ARG A 12 25.76 -23.92 -41.89
CA ARG A 12 24.46 -23.25 -41.93
C ARG A 12 23.60 -23.39 -40.67
N GLY A 13 24.05 -24.18 -39.70
CA GLY A 13 23.27 -24.48 -38.45
C GLY A 13 23.52 -23.54 -37.28
N GLU A 14 24.72 -22.96 -37.19
CA GLU A 14 25.10 -22.22 -35.99
C GLU A 14 24.55 -20.80 -35.90
N SER A 15 24.30 -20.16 -37.04
CA SER A 15 23.80 -18.77 -37.05
C SER A 15 22.32 -18.62 -36.67
N VAL A 16 21.54 -19.69 -36.76
CA VAL A 16 20.10 -19.68 -36.44
C VAL A 16 19.90 -19.81 -34.93
N PHE A 17 20.73 -20.63 -34.27
CA PHE A 17 20.68 -20.81 -32.79
C PHE A 17 21.10 -19.55 -32.04
N TYR A 18 22.10 -18.82 -32.50
CA TYR A 18 22.54 -17.56 -31.89
C TYR A 18 21.50 -16.44 -32.02
N ARG A 19 20.78 -16.39 -33.13
CA ARG A 19 19.72 -15.36 -33.34
C ARG A 19 18.50 -15.63 -32.48
N GLN A 20 18.15 -16.89 -32.22
CA GLN A 20 17.05 -17.23 -31.33
C GLN A 20 17.40 -17.07 -29.85
N ALA A 21 18.64 -17.35 -29.45
CA ALA A 21 19.12 -17.14 -28.08
C ALA A 21 19.18 -15.65 -27.71
N LEU A 22 19.60 -14.76 -28.62
CA LEU A 22 19.58 -13.31 -28.39
C LEU A 22 18.15 -12.75 -28.27
N SER A 23 17.19 -13.29 -29.04
CA SER A 23 15.79 -12.82 -28.99
C SER A 23 15.11 -13.18 -27.65
N VAL A 24 15.42 -14.36 -27.09
CA VAL A 24 14.87 -14.79 -25.79
C VAL A 24 15.46 -13.99 -24.62
N CYS A 25 16.75 -13.65 -24.67
CA CYS A 25 17.37 -12.81 -23.63
C CYS A 25 16.83 -11.36 -23.63
N LEU A 26 16.45 -10.82 -24.79
CA LEU A 26 15.93 -9.46 -24.88
C LEU A 26 14.49 -9.34 -24.33
N PHE A 27 13.70 -10.43 -24.38
CA PHE A 27 12.34 -10.46 -23.81
C PHE A 27 12.29 -10.66 -22.29
N LEU A 28 13.32 -11.23 -21.66
CA LEU A 28 13.39 -11.38 -20.20
C LEU A 28 13.81 -10.09 -19.46
N ALA A 29 14.40 -9.12 -20.16
CA ALA A 29 14.88 -7.88 -19.56
C ALA A 29 13.79 -6.80 -19.40
N ALA A 30 12.57 -7.02 -19.94
CA ALA A 30 11.50 -6.01 -19.97
C ALA A 30 10.48 -6.09 -18.82
N SER A 31 10.69 -6.94 -17.81
CA SER A 31 9.75 -7.14 -16.70
C SER A 31 10.27 -6.63 -15.35
N VAL A 32 11.11 -5.60 -15.35
CA VAL A 32 11.32 -4.83 -14.12
C VAL A 32 10.11 -3.90 -13.98
N SER A 33 9.03 -4.42 -13.41
CA SER A 33 7.97 -3.58 -12.84
C SER A 33 8.65 -2.77 -11.74
N LEU A 34 8.98 -1.51 -12.03
CA LEU A 34 9.27 -0.53 -11.02
C LEU A 34 7.99 -0.45 -10.16
N ALA A 35 7.97 -1.18 -9.07
CA ALA A 35 7.02 -0.94 -8.00
C ALA A 35 7.35 0.47 -7.49
N VAL A 36 6.75 1.49 -8.09
CA VAL A 36 6.78 2.84 -7.54
C VAL A 36 6.09 2.72 -6.20
N GLY A 37 6.89 2.73 -5.14
CA GLY A 37 6.38 2.74 -3.78
C GLY A 37 5.50 3.97 -3.64
N ARG A 38 4.20 3.76 -3.35
CA ARG A 38 3.26 4.86 -3.15
C ARG A 38 3.42 5.38 -1.73
N ASP A 39 3.46 6.70 -1.59
CA ASP A 39 3.44 7.35 -0.30
C ASP A 39 2.04 7.32 0.28
N LEU A 40 1.93 6.85 1.51
CA LEU A 40 0.69 6.84 2.25
C LEU A 40 0.64 8.01 3.23
N ALA A 41 -0.51 8.64 3.31
CA ALA A 41 -0.80 9.71 4.25
C ALA A 41 -1.84 9.28 5.29
N LEU A 42 -1.74 9.86 6.48
CA LEU A 42 -2.79 9.80 7.46
C LEU A 42 -3.69 11.03 7.32
N VAL A 43 -4.99 10.80 7.21
CA VAL A 43 -6.01 11.85 7.16
C VAL A 43 -7.04 11.65 8.24
N SER A 44 -7.64 12.71 8.73
CA SER A 44 -8.70 12.65 9.74
C SER A 44 -9.92 13.49 9.36
N ASN A 45 -11.04 13.19 9.99
CA ASN A 45 -12.20 14.07 9.95
C ASN A 45 -11.82 15.44 10.52
N LYS A 46 -12.25 16.52 9.87
CA LYS A 46 -11.92 17.91 10.29
C LYS A 46 -12.45 18.29 11.67
N ALA A 47 -13.48 17.62 12.15
CA ALA A 47 -14.01 17.82 13.51
C ALA A 47 -13.17 17.15 14.59
N ASN A 48 -12.14 16.37 14.23
CA ASN A 48 -11.25 15.76 15.20
C ASN A 48 -10.20 16.74 15.70
N ALA A 49 -9.89 16.68 17.00
CA ALA A 49 -8.80 17.45 17.58
C ALA A 49 -7.40 16.87 17.27
N VAL A 50 -7.33 15.72 16.58
CA VAL A 50 -6.10 14.99 16.29
C VAL A 50 -5.41 15.58 15.07
N SER A 51 -4.35 16.35 15.27
CA SER A 51 -3.47 16.89 14.22
C SER A 51 -2.14 16.13 14.11
N THR A 52 -1.79 15.33 15.10
CA THR A 52 -0.58 14.52 15.14
C THR A 52 -0.84 13.22 15.89
N ILE A 53 -0.17 12.14 15.48
CA ILE A 53 -0.21 10.83 16.16
C ILE A 53 1.21 10.28 16.25
N THR A 54 1.54 9.60 17.36
CA THR A 54 2.80 8.86 17.44
C THR A 54 2.69 7.53 16.68
N PHE A 55 3.82 6.95 16.29
CA PHE A 55 3.79 5.66 15.61
C PHE A 55 3.21 4.55 16.50
N PRO A 56 3.58 4.42 17.79
CA PRO A 56 2.94 3.45 18.68
C PRO A 56 1.42 3.62 18.82
N ASP A 57 0.93 4.86 18.81
CA ASP A 57 -0.51 5.10 18.91
C ASP A 57 -1.24 4.75 17.61
N LEU A 58 -0.60 4.98 16.45
CA LEU A 58 -1.11 4.49 15.16
C LEU A 58 -1.23 2.95 15.16
N VAL A 59 -0.24 2.24 15.68
CA VAL A 59 -0.28 0.77 15.81
C VAL A 59 -1.46 0.34 16.70
N LYS A 60 -1.67 1.00 17.84
CA LYS A 60 -2.81 0.70 18.74
C LYS A 60 -4.16 0.96 18.05
N VAL A 61 -4.28 2.07 17.34
CA VAL A 61 -5.49 2.40 16.57
C VAL A 61 -5.74 1.33 15.51
N SER A 62 -4.71 0.94 14.75
CA SER A 62 -4.82 -0.05 13.69
C SER A 62 -5.21 -1.44 14.19
N LYS A 63 -4.81 -1.80 15.40
CA LYS A 63 -5.18 -3.07 16.06
C LYS A 63 -6.45 -2.97 16.89
N GLY A 64 -7.20 -1.84 16.84
CA GLY A 64 -8.43 -1.63 17.57
C GLY A 64 -8.27 -1.53 19.08
N GLN A 65 -7.05 -1.27 19.57
CA GLN A 65 -6.73 -1.15 21.00
C GLN A 65 -7.08 0.24 21.57
N THR A 66 -7.26 1.23 20.69
CA THR A 66 -7.72 2.58 21.08
C THR A 66 -9.17 2.76 20.65
N ASN A 67 -10.06 2.98 21.61
CA ASN A 67 -11.50 3.04 21.38
C ASN A 67 -12.03 4.47 21.26
N ARG A 68 -11.36 5.44 21.88
CA ARG A 68 -11.76 6.85 21.92
C ARG A 68 -10.55 7.76 21.84
N TRP A 69 -10.75 8.88 21.16
CA TRP A 69 -9.85 10.01 21.21
C TRP A 69 -9.97 10.75 22.56
N PRO A 70 -8.99 11.61 22.93
CA PRO A 70 -9.06 12.41 24.16
C PRO A 70 -10.31 13.30 24.24
N ASP A 71 -10.87 13.71 23.11
CA ASP A 71 -12.10 14.49 23.01
C ASP A 71 -13.40 13.65 23.14
N GLY A 72 -13.26 12.33 23.41
CA GLY A 72 -14.36 11.40 23.63
C GLY A 72 -14.95 10.76 22.38
N LYS A 73 -14.59 11.21 21.17
CA LYS A 73 -15.08 10.61 19.93
C LYS A 73 -14.58 9.17 19.76
N SER A 74 -15.43 8.31 19.22
CA SER A 74 -15.05 6.93 18.91
C SER A 74 -14.01 6.89 17.79
N VAL A 75 -12.94 6.11 17.98
CA VAL A 75 -11.92 5.92 16.95
C VAL A 75 -12.39 4.89 15.92
N THR A 76 -12.33 5.24 14.65
CA THR A 76 -12.48 4.32 13.51
C THR A 76 -11.34 4.54 12.53
N LEU A 77 -10.52 3.51 12.31
CA LEU A 77 -9.55 3.52 11.22
C LEU A 77 -10.24 3.12 9.93
N ILE A 78 -10.06 3.88 8.86
CA ILE A 78 -10.56 3.55 7.51
C ILE A 78 -9.36 3.29 6.61
N MET A 79 -9.36 2.15 5.94
CA MET A 79 -8.27 1.73 5.06
C MET A 79 -8.78 0.94 3.86
N ARG A 80 -7.97 0.83 2.81
CA ARG A 80 -8.21 -0.06 1.69
C ARG A 80 -8.08 -1.51 2.13
N SER A 81 -8.60 -2.43 1.32
CA SER A 81 -8.43 -3.86 1.58
C SER A 81 -6.95 -4.22 1.80
N PRO A 82 -6.64 -5.01 2.85
CA PRO A 82 -5.27 -5.51 3.08
C PRO A 82 -4.65 -6.23 1.89
N SER A 83 -5.47 -6.79 0.97
CA SER A 83 -5.01 -7.49 -0.22
C SER A 83 -4.59 -6.57 -1.37
N THR A 84 -4.78 -5.26 -1.25
CA THR A 84 -4.39 -4.32 -2.31
C THR A 84 -2.90 -4.00 -2.23
N PRO A 85 -2.20 -3.88 -3.38
CA PRO A 85 -0.77 -3.55 -3.41
C PRO A 85 -0.44 -2.24 -2.68
N GLU A 86 -1.36 -1.27 -2.69
CA GLU A 86 -1.20 0.03 -2.04
C GLU A 86 -1.06 -0.09 -0.52
N MET A 87 -1.71 -1.08 0.08
CA MET A 87 -1.67 -1.28 1.53
C MET A 87 -0.43 -2.05 2.02
N LYS A 88 0.36 -2.63 1.11
CA LYS A 88 1.53 -3.44 1.47
C LYS A 88 2.48 -2.72 2.43
N LEU A 89 2.84 -1.48 2.13
CA LEU A 89 3.69 -0.66 2.98
C LEU A 89 3.11 -0.49 4.40
N PHE A 90 1.80 -0.22 4.50
CA PHE A 90 1.13 -0.05 5.78
C PHE A 90 1.09 -1.35 6.58
N LEU A 91 0.82 -2.47 5.92
CA LEU A 91 0.82 -3.77 6.58
C LEU A 91 2.22 -4.13 7.12
N GLU A 92 3.26 -3.95 6.32
CA GLU A 92 4.64 -4.24 6.71
C GLU A 92 5.13 -3.37 7.85
N ARG A 93 4.78 -2.07 7.86
CA ARG A 93 5.28 -1.11 8.85
C ARG A 93 4.47 -1.10 10.14
N VAL A 94 3.14 -1.24 10.05
CA VAL A 94 2.22 -1.00 11.19
C VAL A 94 1.71 -2.30 11.79
N TYR A 95 1.32 -3.26 10.97
CA TYR A 95 0.85 -4.55 11.47
C TYR A 95 1.99 -5.52 11.76
N GLU A 96 3.06 -5.51 10.95
CA GLU A 96 4.25 -6.38 11.07
C GLU A 96 3.91 -7.88 11.05
N VAL A 97 2.82 -8.25 10.39
CA VAL A 97 2.33 -9.63 10.24
C VAL A 97 1.83 -9.86 8.82
N PRO A 98 1.74 -11.13 8.37
CA PRO A 98 1.18 -11.48 7.06
C PRO A 98 -0.28 -11.00 6.91
N GLU A 99 -0.68 -10.73 5.65
CA GLU A 99 -2.04 -10.24 5.30
C GLU A 99 -3.17 -11.10 5.91
N SER A 100 -3.02 -12.42 5.92
CA SER A 100 -4.02 -13.34 6.51
C SER A 100 -4.28 -13.03 7.98
N GLN A 101 -3.22 -12.77 8.76
CA GLN A 101 -3.33 -12.40 10.17
C GLN A 101 -3.90 -10.99 10.36
N VAL A 102 -3.64 -10.06 9.44
CA VAL A 102 -4.24 -8.72 9.49
C VAL A 102 -5.76 -8.81 9.42
N LYS A 103 -6.30 -9.67 8.55
CA LYS A 103 -7.76 -9.89 8.45
C LYS A 103 -8.35 -10.42 9.76
N GLU A 104 -7.65 -11.32 10.45
CA GLU A 104 -8.06 -11.84 11.76
C GLU A 104 -8.01 -10.76 12.84
N ILE A 105 -6.96 -9.93 12.85
CA ILE A 105 -6.84 -8.80 13.77
C ILE A 105 -7.99 -7.82 13.59
N ILE A 106 -8.33 -7.47 12.34
CA ILE A 106 -9.44 -6.57 12.02
C ILE A 106 -10.78 -7.18 12.47
N ALA A 107 -11.02 -8.45 12.19
CA ALA A 107 -12.23 -9.15 12.62
C ALA A 107 -12.36 -9.15 14.14
N SER A 108 -11.27 -9.43 14.85
CA SER A 108 -11.22 -9.38 16.33
C SER A 108 -11.44 -7.97 16.88
N ALA A 109 -10.81 -6.96 16.27
CA ALA A 109 -10.96 -5.55 16.65
C ALA A 109 -12.39 -5.04 16.51
N ASN A 110 -13.12 -5.54 15.51
CA ASN A 110 -14.51 -5.21 15.23
C ASN A 110 -15.52 -6.03 16.06
N HIS A 111 -15.08 -7.12 16.70
CA HIS A 111 -15.98 -7.98 17.46
C HIS A 111 -16.69 -7.21 18.57
N GLY A 112 -18.03 -7.30 18.62
CA GLY A 112 -18.88 -6.62 19.60
C GLY A 112 -19.04 -5.10 19.38
N ARG A 113 -18.48 -4.52 18.31
CA ARG A 113 -18.60 -3.09 18.01
C ARG A 113 -19.72 -2.82 17.00
N MET A 114 -20.96 -2.95 17.43
CA MET A 114 -22.11 -2.59 16.58
C MET A 114 -22.20 -1.07 16.40
N GLY A 115 -22.25 -0.62 15.13
CA GLY A 115 -22.41 0.80 14.76
C GLY A 115 -21.12 1.62 14.65
N HIS A 116 -20.03 1.25 15.34
CA HIS A 116 -18.74 1.95 15.29
C HIS A 116 -17.58 0.96 15.19
N PRO A 117 -17.29 0.40 13.99
CA PRO A 117 -16.18 -0.54 13.83
C PRO A 117 -14.85 0.13 14.16
N ALA A 118 -13.92 -0.64 14.74
CA ALA A 118 -12.56 -0.17 15.00
C ALA A 118 -11.81 0.08 13.69
N VAL A 119 -12.02 -0.84 12.72
CA VAL A 119 -11.42 -0.76 11.39
C VAL A 119 -12.51 -0.98 10.34
N MET A 120 -12.60 -0.06 9.38
CA MET A 120 -13.49 -0.11 8.23
C MET A 120 -12.68 -0.29 6.96
N ILE A 121 -13.06 -1.27 6.15
CA ILE A 121 -12.46 -1.52 4.84
C ILE A 121 -13.33 -0.91 3.76
N VAL A 122 -12.70 -0.27 2.78
CA VAL A 122 -13.34 0.37 1.62
C VAL A 122 -12.63 -0.02 0.33
N ASP A 123 -13.31 0.18 -0.81
CA ASP A 123 -12.83 -0.31 -2.11
C ASP A 123 -12.03 0.73 -2.91
N SER A 124 -12.11 2.02 -2.54
CA SER A 124 -11.39 3.09 -3.24
C SER A 124 -10.90 4.19 -2.30
N ASP A 125 -9.88 4.95 -2.74
CA ASP A 125 -9.38 6.11 -1.99
C ASP A 125 -10.42 7.23 -1.93
N GLU A 126 -11.23 7.39 -2.97
CA GLU A 126 -12.35 8.36 -2.98
C GLU A 126 -13.38 8.00 -1.89
N GLU A 127 -13.79 6.74 -1.82
CA GLU A 127 -14.69 6.27 -0.77
C GLU A 127 -14.08 6.45 0.61
N LEU A 128 -12.77 6.17 0.76
CA LEU A 128 -12.03 6.36 2.00
C LEU A 128 -12.12 7.82 2.46
N VAL A 129 -11.76 8.76 1.60
CA VAL A 129 -11.78 10.19 1.91
C VAL A 129 -13.20 10.65 2.27
N ASN A 130 -14.21 10.21 1.52
CA ASN A 130 -15.62 10.54 1.79
C ASN A 130 -16.09 9.98 3.14
N LYS A 131 -15.70 8.74 3.48
CA LYS A 131 -16.02 8.11 4.77
C LYS A 131 -15.33 8.84 5.93
N VAL A 132 -14.03 9.16 5.79
CA VAL A 132 -13.30 9.93 6.81
C VAL A 132 -13.96 11.29 7.02
N ALA A 133 -14.34 11.99 5.95
CA ALA A 133 -14.99 13.30 6.04
C ALA A 133 -16.37 13.23 6.73
N SER A 134 -17.10 12.13 6.60
CA SER A 134 -18.47 11.97 7.11
C SER A 134 -18.54 11.43 8.55
N ILE A 135 -17.49 10.78 9.06
CA ILE A 135 -17.53 10.10 10.36
C ILE A 135 -16.67 10.85 11.38
N PRO A 136 -17.25 11.55 12.36
CA PRO A 136 -16.51 12.15 13.45
C PRO A 136 -15.72 11.07 14.23
N GLY A 137 -14.42 11.30 14.48
CA GLY A 137 -13.52 10.32 15.09
C GLY A 137 -12.78 9.43 14.10
N ALA A 138 -13.15 9.44 12.81
CA ALA A 138 -12.45 8.67 11.80
C ALA A 138 -11.05 9.21 11.50
N ILE A 139 -10.12 8.27 11.26
CA ILE A 139 -8.80 8.47 10.69
C ILE A 139 -8.65 7.51 9.51
N GLY A 140 -7.98 7.93 8.44
CA GLY A 140 -7.80 7.13 7.23
C GLY A 140 -6.34 7.01 6.82
N VAL A 141 -6.02 5.91 6.13
CA VAL A 141 -4.73 5.68 5.45
C VAL A 141 -4.98 5.69 3.95
N VAL A 142 -4.47 6.70 3.26
CA VAL A 142 -4.80 6.99 1.85
C VAL A 142 -3.53 7.30 1.06
N ASP A 143 -3.56 7.07 -0.25
CA ASP A 143 -2.52 7.57 -1.15
C ASP A 143 -2.42 9.11 -1.03
N VAL A 144 -1.19 9.63 -0.95
CA VAL A 144 -0.96 11.07 -0.75
C VAL A 144 -1.61 11.93 -1.83
N TYR A 145 -1.73 11.42 -3.05
CA TYR A 145 -2.33 12.12 -4.19
C TYR A 145 -3.86 12.09 -4.21
N ALA A 146 -4.49 11.26 -3.38
CA ALA A 146 -5.94 11.20 -3.25
C ALA A 146 -6.51 12.17 -2.19
N ILE A 147 -5.65 12.87 -1.46
CA ILE A 147 -6.05 13.84 -0.43
C ILE A 147 -6.76 15.03 -1.10
N ASN A 148 -7.88 15.42 -0.54
CA ASN A 148 -8.58 16.63 -0.94
C ASN A 148 -8.97 17.51 0.27
N SER A 149 -9.61 18.62 0.01
CA SER A 149 -9.95 19.59 1.03
C SER A 149 -11.05 19.17 2.02
N SER A 150 -11.66 17.98 1.88
CA SER A 150 -12.71 17.50 2.79
C SER A 150 -12.16 16.91 4.10
N VAL A 151 -10.89 16.53 4.13
CA VAL A 151 -10.21 15.92 5.27
C VAL A 151 -9.04 16.77 5.77
N ALA A 152 -8.54 16.47 6.96
CA ALA A 152 -7.35 17.09 7.53
C ALA A 152 -6.17 16.10 7.49
N VAL A 153 -4.97 16.54 7.12
CA VAL A 153 -3.77 15.71 7.16
C VAL A 153 -3.26 15.62 8.61
N VAL A 154 -2.95 14.40 9.05
CA VAL A 154 -2.41 14.10 10.38
C VAL A 154 -0.91 13.85 10.28
N LYS A 155 -0.13 14.53 11.13
CA LYS A 155 1.31 14.28 11.23
C LYS A 155 1.57 12.93 11.90
N LEU A 156 2.47 12.13 11.34
CA LEU A 156 2.96 10.91 11.97
C LEU A 156 4.35 11.16 12.58
N ALA A 157 4.46 10.98 13.88
CA ALA A 157 5.68 11.28 14.62
C ALA A 157 6.21 12.72 14.36
N GLY A 158 5.29 13.68 14.23
CA GLY A 158 5.59 15.09 14.00
C GLY A 158 5.87 15.46 12.54
N LYS A 159 5.87 14.51 11.60
CA LYS A 159 6.18 14.72 10.19
C LYS A 159 4.93 14.64 9.31
N LEU A 160 4.91 15.47 8.27
CA LEU A 160 3.91 15.39 7.18
C LEU A 160 4.33 14.33 6.13
N PRO A 161 3.38 13.82 5.34
CA PRO A 161 3.70 13.02 4.15
C PRO A 161 4.71 13.75 3.26
N LEU A 162 5.61 13.00 2.62
CA LEU A 162 6.70 13.48 1.76
C LEU A 162 7.85 14.21 2.49
N GLU A 163 7.77 14.49 3.78
CA GLU A 163 8.91 15.00 4.54
C GLU A 163 9.97 13.90 4.75
N PRO A 164 11.28 14.26 4.72
CA PRO A 164 12.36 13.32 4.95
C PRO A 164 12.20 12.56 6.27
N GLY A 165 12.21 11.22 6.20
CA GLY A 165 12.03 10.32 7.34
C GLY A 165 10.57 10.15 7.78
N TYR A 166 9.59 10.49 6.93
CA TYR A 166 8.21 10.07 7.14
C TYR A 166 8.09 8.54 7.05
N LEU A 167 7.41 7.92 8.01
CA LEU A 167 7.47 6.47 8.19
C LEU A 167 6.65 5.66 7.18
N LEU A 168 5.67 6.28 6.52
CA LEU A 168 4.84 5.64 5.49
C LEU A 168 5.22 6.13 4.08
N HIS A 169 6.52 6.45 3.88
CA HIS A 169 7.10 6.75 2.58
C HIS A 169 7.42 5.45 1.84
N GLY A 170 6.95 5.32 0.61
CA GLY A 170 7.28 4.22 -0.30
C GLY A 170 8.65 4.43 -0.96
N ASN A 171 9.45 3.39 -1.04
CA ASN A 171 10.77 3.42 -1.72
C ASN A 171 10.60 3.17 -3.22
#